data_e9fcd0bff3991de6faa52d5c5bac20d9
#
_entry.id   e9fcd0bff3991de6faa52d5c5bac20d9
#
_cell.length_a   1.000
_cell.length_b   1.000
_cell.length_c   1.000
_cell.angle_alpha   90.00
_cell.angle_beta   90.00
_cell.angle_gamma   90.00
#
_symmetry.space_group_name_H-M   'P 1'
#
loop_
_entity.id
_entity.type
_entity.pdbx_description
1 polymer ?
#
loop_
_entity_poly.entity_id
_entity_poly.type
_entity_poly.pdbx_seq_one_letter_code
_entity_poly.pdbx_strand_id
1 'polypeptide(L)'
;MRGFDDYFPVPTSRYTKILTEDIASNEKLSLLAYSETTGVTLAKSKDNRSIFMTGHLEYDPETLAEEYKRDLKKGINPSMPENYFTDNDPSKPIFSKWRSTAHLFYSNWLNYYVYQET
;
A
#
# COMPACT_ATOMS: atom_id res chain seq x y z
N MET A 1 14.58 -1.20 -1.62
CA MET A 1 14.31 -0.49 -0.35
C MET A 1 14.90 -1.26 0.82
N ARG A 2 15.71 -0.59 1.61
CA ARG A 2 16.48 -1.23 2.68
C ARG A 2 15.67 -1.38 3.96
N GLY A 3 15.85 -2.50 4.67
CA GLY A 3 15.26 -2.74 5.97
C GLY A 3 13.84 -3.30 5.95
N PHE A 4 13.25 -3.47 4.77
CA PHE A 4 11.91 -4.05 4.67
C PHE A 4 11.92 -5.55 4.96
N ASP A 5 10.88 -6.01 5.65
CA ASP A 5 10.61 -7.43 5.74
C ASP A 5 10.18 -7.96 4.36
N ASP A 6 10.31 -9.29 4.16
CA ASP A 6 9.88 -9.91 2.90
C ASP A 6 8.39 -9.73 2.64
N TYR A 7 7.59 -9.68 3.72
CA TYR A 7 6.15 -9.40 3.66
C TYR A 7 5.81 -8.28 4.63
N PHE A 8 4.98 -7.34 4.18
CA PHE A 8 4.54 -6.24 5.03
C PHE A 8 3.13 -5.80 4.65
N PRO A 9 2.30 -5.43 5.64
CA PRO A 9 0.94 -4.97 5.36
C PRO A 9 0.91 -3.52 4.89
N VAL A 10 0.04 -3.24 3.92
CA VAL A 10 -0.20 -1.88 3.38
C VAL A 10 -1.70 -1.68 3.23
N PRO A 11 -2.29 -0.62 3.83
CA PRO A 11 -3.69 -0.31 3.60
C PRO A 11 -3.93 0.04 2.13
N THR A 12 -4.97 -0.53 1.54
CA THR A 12 -5.31 -0.30 0.14
C THR A 12 -6.80 -0.01 0.02
N SER A 13 -7.15 1.07 -0.67
CA SER A 13 -8.53 1.49 -0.87
C SER A 13 -8.74 1.85 -2.33
N ARG A 14 -9.18 0.87 -3.14
CA ARG A 14 -9.51 1.10 -4.55
C ARG A 14 -10.25 -0.10 -5.13
N TYR A 15 -10.95 0.15 -6.25
CA TYR A 15 -11.78 -0.85 -6.91
C TYR A 15 -11.06 -1.57 -8.06
N THR A 16 -9.90 -1.07 -8.50
CA THR A 16 -9.11 -1.65 -9.59
C THR A 16 -7.72 -2.00 -9.11
N LYS A 17 -7.03 -2.88 -9.84
CA LYS A 17 -5.66 -3.24 -9.52
C LYS A 17 -4.78 -3.16 -10.77
N ILE A 18 -3.49 -2.92 -10.55
CA ILE A 18 -2.47 -2.97 -11.60
C ILE A 18 -1.84 -4.36 -11.57
N LEU A 19 -1.87 -5.06 -12.69
CA LEU A 19 -1.32 -6.41 -12.76
C LEU A 19 0.21 -6.38 -12.70
N THR A 20 0.79 -7.35 -11.99
CA THR A 20 2.25 -7.43 -11.82
C THR A 20 2.97 -7.60 -13.15
N GLU A 21 2.39 -8.35 -14.07
CA GLU A 21 2.98 -8.58 -15.39
C GLU A 21 3.07 -7.31 -16.23
N ASP A 22 2.16 -6.36 -16.06
CA ASP A 22 2.20 -5.09 -16.77
C ASP A 22 3.41 -4.24 -16.36
N ILE A 23 3.81 -4.31 -15.09
CA ILE A 23 4.99 -3.62 -14.59
C ILE A 23 6.26 -4.42 -14.89
N ALA A 24 6.25 -5.71 -14.66
CA ALA A 24 7.42 -6.57 -14.86
C ALA A 24 7.88 -6.60 -16.32
N SER A 25 6.95 -6.49 -17.27
CA SER A 25 7.25 -6.47 -18.70
C SER A 25 7.67 -5.10 -19.22
N ASN A 26 7.54 -4.04 -18.43
CA ASN A 26 7.90 -2.69 -18.86
C ASN A 26 9.37 -2.41 -18.59
N GLU A 27 10.14 -2.12 -19.65
CA GLU A 27 11.59 -1.90 -19.57
C GLU A 27 11.97 -0.66 -18.72
N LYS A 28 11.08 0.30 -18.57
CA LYS A 28 11.34 1.55 -17.83
C LYS A 28 10.97 1.47 -16.36
N LEU A 29 10.33 0.39 -15.92
CA LEU A 29 9.81 0.23 -14.57
C LEU A 29 10.41 -0.97 -13.87
N SER A 30 10.53 -0.87 -12.55
CA SER A 30 10.93 -1.97 -11.69
C SER A 30 9.85 -2.23 -10.66
N LEU A 31 9.45 -3.49 -10.53
CA LEU A 31 8.49 -3.93 -9.52
C LEU A 31 9.22 -4.10 -8.19
N LEU A 32 8.75 -3.44 -7.13
CA LEU A 32 9.34 -3.53 -5.80
C LEU A 32 8.48 -4.34 -4.83
N ALA A 33 7.16 -4.25 -4.91
CA ALA A 33 6.27 -4.99 -4.03
C ALA A 33 4.92 -5.24 -4.72
N TYR A 34 4.31 -6.38 -4.42
CA TYR A 34 3.01 -6.73 -4.96
C TYR A 34 2.23 -7.60 -3.98
N SER A 35 0.92 -7.69 -4.20
CA SER A 35 0.01 -8.60 -3.52
C SER A 35 -0.70 -9.44 -4.57
N GLU A 36 -0.90 -10.72 -4.29
CA GLU A 36 -1.68 -11.60 -5.17
C GLU A 36 -3.13 -11.17 -5.25
N THR A 37 -3.64 -10.57 -4.18
CA THR A 37 -5.02 -10.11 -4.11
C THR A 37 -5.23 -8.75 -4.76
N THR A 38 -4.35 -7.78 -4.48
CA THR A 38 -4.56 -6.38 -4.88
C THR A 38 -3.64 -5.92 -6.02
N GLY A 39 -2.72 -6.77 -6.48
CA GLY A 39 -1.80 -6.45 -7.57
C GLY A 39 -0.59 -5.65 -7.12
N VAL A 40 -0.09 -4.77 -7.99
CA VAL A 40 1.10 -3.97 -7.71
C VAL A 40 0.85 -3.00 -6.56
N THR A 41 1.74 -3.02 -5.59
CA THR A 41 1.70 -2.09 -4.44
C THR A 41 2.75 -1.00 -4.59
N LEU A 42 3.95 -1.35 -5.03
CA LEU A 42 5.07 -0.42 -5.12
C LEU A 42 5.89 -0.71 -6.36
N ALA A 43 6.17 0.32 -7.13
CA ALA A 43 7.03 0.24 -8.31
C ALA A 43 7.87 1.53 -8.40
N LYS A 44 8.91 1.48 -9.20
CA LYS A 44 9.73 2.67 -9.46
C LYS A 44 10.16 2.73 -10.91
N SER A 45 10.52 3.94 -11.38
CA SER A 45 11.22 4.07 -12.65
C SER A 45 12.67 3.61 -12.49
N LYS A 46 13.27 3.09 -13.56
CA LYS A 46 14.66 2.60 -13.51
C LYS A 46 15.68 3.70 -13.26
N ASP A 47 15.34 4.94 -13.60
CA ASP A 47 16.18 6.10 -13.32
C ASP A 47 16.06 6.63 -11.87
N ASN A 48 15.25 5.98 -11.03
CA ASN A 48 15.01 6.32 -9.62
C ASN A 48 14.35 7.68 -9.38
N ARG A 49 13.80 8.31 -10.42
CA ARG A 49 13.17 9.65 -10.28
C ARG A 49 11.71 9.59 -9.88
N SER A 50 11.05 8.45 -10.13
CA SER A 50 9.63 8.30 -9.82
C SER A 50 9.39 7.03 -9.02
N ILE A 51 8.61 7.17 -7.96
CA ILE A 51 8.16 6.06 -7.11
C ILE A 51 6.64 6.06 -7.13
N PHE A 52 6.05 4.88 -7.35
CA PHE A 52 4.61 4.71 -7.44
C PHE A 52 4.14 3.78 -6.32
N MET A 53 3.31 4.30 -5.44
CA MET A 53 2.69 3.54 -4.35
C MET A 53 1.18 3.53 -4.55
N THR A 54 0.58 2.37 -4.64
CA THR A 54 -0.87 2.24 -4.83
C THR A 54 -1.64 2.07 -3.53
N GLY A 55 -0.96 1.70 -2.44
CA GLY A 55 -1.53 1.64 -1.11
C GLY A 55 -1.30 2.95 -0.35
N HIS A 56 -1.76 2.98 0.89
CA HIS A 56 -1.77 4.20 1.70
C HIS A 56 -1.08 3.98 3.05
N LEU A 57 0.25 4.06 3.06
CA LEU A 57 1.03 3.96 4.31
C LEU A 57 0.80 5.15 5.25
N GLU A 58 0.29 6.28 4.70
CA GLU A 58 -0.04 7.47 5.49
C GLU A 58 -1.34 7.35 6.28
N TYR A 59 -2.14 6.31 6.04
CA TYR A 59 -3.42 6.14 6.72
C TYR A 59 -3.27 5.92 8.22
N ASP A 60 -4.15 6.55 8.99
CA ASP A 60 -4.35 6.21 10.39
C ASP A 60 -5.02 4.83 10.52
N PRO A 61 -4.93 4.17 11.68
CA PRO A 61 -5.53 2.84 11.84
C PRO A 61 -7.00 2.75 11.45
N GLU A 62 -7.79 3.78 11.70
CA GLU A 62 -9.23 3.79 11.51
C GLU A 62 -9.69 4.27 10.12
N THR A 63 -8.79 4.78 9.26
CA THR A 63 -9.18 5.44 8.00
C THR A 63 -9.99 4.51 7.08
N LEU A 64 -9.51 3.28 6.87
CA LEU A 64 -10.25 2.31 6.04
C LEU A 64 -11.59 1.92 6.65
N ALA A 65 -11.67 1.83 7.98
CA ALA A 65 -12.91 1.52 8.67
C ALA A 65 -13.94 2.63 8.46
N GLU A 66 -13.50 3.89 8.53
CA GLU A 66 -14.38 5.04 8.29
C GLU A 66 -14.89 5.05 6.84
N GLU A 67 -14.02 4.77 5.86
CA GLU A 67 -14.41 4.67 4.47
C GLU A 67 -15.42 3.53 4.26
N TYR A 68 -15.17 2.37 4.83
CA TYR A 68 -16.05 1.21 4.72
C TYR A 68 -17.44 1.50 5.30
N LYS A 69 -17.49 2.09 6.52
CA LYS A 69 -18.75 2.45 7.17
C LYS A 69 -19.51 3.53 6.42
N ARG A 70 -18.79 4.51 5.86
CA ARG A 70 -19.38 5.56 5.02
C ARG A 70 -20.07 4.97 3.80
N ASP A 71 -19.39 4.07 3.11
CA ASP A 71 -19.93 3.45 1.89
C ASP A 71 -21.13 2.56 2.19
N LEU A 72 -21.13 1.84 3.33
CA LEU A 72 -22.30 1.09 3.78
C LEU A 72 -23.51 1.99 4.00
N LYS A 73 -23.33 3.16 4.64
CA LYS A 73 -24.40 4.11 4.89
C LYS A 73 -24.97 4.72 3.61
N LYS A 74 -24.15 4.86 2.57
CA LYS A 74 -24.58 5.39 1.26
C LYS A 74 -25.26 4.35 0.39
N GLY A 75 -25.40 3.11 0.85
CA GLY A 75 -25.97 2.03 0.06
C GLY A 75 -25.04 1.49 -1.02
N ILE A 76 -23.79 1.96 -1.07
CA ILE A 76 -22.75 1.36 -1.89
C ILE A 76 -22.39 0.04 -1.21
N ASN A 77 -22.34 -1.05 -1.95
CA ASN A 77 -22.03 -2.37 -1.37
C ASN A 77 -20.53 -2.64 -1.42
N PRO A 78 -19.71 -2.07 -0.49
CA PRO A 78 -18.28 -2.21 -0.54
C PRO A 78 -17.85 -3.60 -0.07
N SER A 79 -16.76 -4.10 -0.64
CA SER A 79 -16.10 -5.29 -0.10
C SER A 79 -15.39 -4.93 1.20
N MET A 80 -15.51 -5.79 2.22
CA MET A 80 -14.78 -5.60 3.47
C MET A 80 -13.29 -5.76 3.21
N PRO A 81 -12.43 -4.82 3.68
CA PRO A 81 -10.99 -4.94 3.49
C PRO A 81 -10.44 -6.24 4.10
N GLU A 82 -9.70 -7.01 3.31
CA GLU A 82 -9.08 -8.25 3.77
C GLU A 82 -7.93 -7.95 4.72
N ASN A 83 -7.78 -8.77 5.76
CA ASN A 83 -6.66 -8.70 6.71
C ASN A 83 -6.51 -7.33 7.41
N TYR A 84 -7.56 -6.54 7.44
CA TYR A 84 -7.55 -5.21 8.05
C TYR A 84 -8.19 -5.21 9.44
N PHE A 85 -9.44 -5.65 9.53
CA PHE A 85 -10.12 -5.73 10.81
C PHE A 85 -9.57 -6.91 11.64
N THR A 86 -9.49 -6.71 12.97
CA THR A 86 -9.09 -7.77 13.88
C THR A 86 -10.05 -8.95 13.75
N ASP A 87 -9.52 -10.12 13.43
CA ASP A 87 -10.29 -11.34 13.13
C ASP A 87 -11.36 -11.13 12.03
N ASN A 88 -11.13 -10.20 11.12
CA ASN A 88 -12.08 -9.78 10.08
C ASN A 88 -13.43 -9.32 10.65
N ASP A 89 -13.44 -8.80 11.88
CA ASP A 89 -14.65 -8.35 12.57
C ASP A 89 -14.63 -6.82 12.72
N PRO A 90 -15.52 -6.08 11.98
CA PRO A 90 -15.55 -4.62 12.04
C PRO A 90 -15.91 -4.04 13.40
N SER A 91 -16.43 -4.85 14.33
CA SER A 91 -16.77 -4.39 15.68
C SER A 91 -15.57 -4.39 16.64
N LYS A 92 -14.47 -5.03 16.28
CA LYS A 92 -13.29 -5.13 17.14
C LYS A 92 -12.33 -3.95 16.93
N PRO A 93 -11.50 -3.60 17.93
CA PRO A 93 -10.49 -2.55 17.78
C PRO A 93 -9.51 -2.83 16.66
N ILE A 94 -9.06 -1.75 16.00
CA ILE A 94 -8.11 -1.83 14.89
C ILE A 94 -6.72 -1.46 15.38
N PHE A 95 -5.73 -2.26 15.01
CA PHE A 95 -4.33 -2.01 15.33
C PHE A 95 -3.56 -1.69 14.04
N SER A 96 -2.72 -0.67 14.09
CA SER A 96 -1.86 -0.36 12.95
C SER A 96 -0.79 -1.44 12.81
N LYS A 97 -0.69 -2.01 11.60
CA LYS A 97 0.33 -3.02 11.26
C LYS A 97 1.36 -2.48 10.28
N TRP A 98 1.26 -1.18 9.93
CA TRP A 98 2.09 -0.59 8.86
C TRP A 98 2.87 0.64 9.30
N ARG A 99 2.85 1.01 10.59
CA ARG A 99 3.52 2.23 11.08
C ARG A 99 5.03 2.19 10.87
N SER A 100 5.69 1.09 11.23
CA SER A 100 7.13 0.95 11.02
C SER A 100 7.47 0.88 9.54
N THR A 101 6.63 0.23 8.73
CA THR A 101 6.79 0.17 7.28
C THR A 101 6.68 1.55 6.66
N ALA A 102 5.75 2.39 7.13
CA ALA A 102 5.62 3.77 6.68
C ALA A 102 6.90 4.56 6.94
N HIS A 103 7.44 4.48 8.16
CA HIS A 103 8.69 5.14 8.49
C HIS A 103 9.85 4.66 7.61
N LEU A 104 9.97 3.36 7.39
CA LEU A 104 10.99 2.81 6.51
C LEU A 104 10.84 3.28 5.07
N PHE A 105 9.62 3.28 4.55
CA PHE A 105 9.35 3.69 3.18
C PHE A 105 9.78 5.15 2.95
N TYR A 106 9.30 6.05 3.78
CA TYR A 106 9.60 7.47 3.62
C TYR A 106 11.07 7.79 3.90
N SER A 107 11.71 7.12 4.86
CA SER A 107 13.15 7.27 5.12
C SER A 107 13.99 6.78 3.95
N ASN A 108 13.64 5.62 3.35
CA ASN A 108 14.32 5.13 2.17
C ASN A 108 14.16 6.09 1.00
N TRP A 109 12.95 6.59 0.77
CA TRP A 109 12.70 7.52 -0.32
C TRP A 109 13.54 8.78 -0.16
N LEU A 110 13.53 9.40 1.01
CA LEU A 110 14.32 10.62 1.25
C LEU A 110 15.81 10.36 1.13
N ASN A 111 16.33 9.31 1.76
CA ASN A 111 17.77 9.10 1.85
C ASN A 111 18.39 8.55 0.57
N TYR A 112 17.68 7.70 -0.17
CA TYR A 112 18.26 6.98 -1.31
C TYR A 112 17.75 7.45 -2.66
N TYR A 113 16.60 8.13 -2.74
CA TYR A 113 16.02 8.55 -4.01
C TYR A 113 15.93 10.06 -4.15
N VAL A 114 15.88 10.82 -3.06
CA VAL A 114 15.84 12.29 -3.11
C VAL A 114 17.22 12.88 -2.88
N TYR A 115 17.82 12.60 -1.73
CA TYR A 115 19.08 13.24 -1.36
C TYR A 115 20.30 12.70 -2.09
N GLN A 116 20.31 11.43 -2.45
CA GLN A 116 21.47 10.83 -3.12
C GLN A 116 21.46 10.97 -4.64
N GLU A 117 20.30 11.25 -5.22
CA GLU A 117 20.17 11.48 -6.66
C GLU A 117 20.37 12.96 -7.05
N THR A 118 20.43 13.83 -6.09
CA THR A 118 20.72 15.25 -6.30
C THR A 118 22.19 15.54 -6.00
#